data_e0b9ee0565a0ce58bdf82f9f20481c37
#
_entry.id   e0b9ee0565a0ce58bdf82f9f20481c37
#
_cell.length_a   1.000
_cell.length_b   1.000
_cell.length_c   1.000
_cell.angle_alpha   90.00
_cell.angle_beta   90.00
_cell.angle_gamma   90.00
#
_symmetry.space_group_name_H-M   'P 1'
#
loop_
_entity.id
_entity.type
_entity.pdbx_description
1 polymer ?
#
loop_
_entity_poly.entity_id
_entity_poly.type
_entity_poly.pdbx_seq_one_letter_code
_entity_poly.pdbx_strand_id
1 'polypeptide(L)'
;MKNLYILILFWIFFPLNVFASDTFLSLKKNKVNVRYGPGFEYPIKYIYKKINLPIKQIDKKENFRRIIDLKNNSGCIHVSQLKKVNSLIPRVDKILFSGPTNFSKPLAKIEKGRVLLIQNCNDDWCKVKTGNFKGWVKIENSWGIN
;
A
#
# COMPACT_ATOMS: atom_id res chain seq x y z
N MET A 1 -15.02 62.17 25.42
CA MET A 1 -14.53 61.49 24.20
C MET A 1 -13.93 60.16 24.63
N LYS A 2 -14.69 59.08 24.44
CA LYS A 2 -14.23 57.73 24.83
C LYS A 2 -13.86 56.99 23.53
N ASN A 3 -12.57 56.74 23.35
CA ASN A 3 -12.06 55.96 22.22
C ASN A 3 -12.36 54.48 22.45
N LEU A 4 -13.27 53.94 21.64
CA LEU A 4 -13.60 52.52 21.62
C LEU A 4 -12.63 51.81 20.65
N TYR A 5 -11.59 51.16 21.17
CA TYR A 5 -10.74 50.29 20.38
C TYR A 5 -11.46 48.97 20.14
N ILE A 6 -11.95 48.79 18.91
CA ILE A 6 -12.49 47.50 18.43
C ILE A 6 -11.29 46.62 18.12
N LEU A 7 -10.97 45.69 19.01
CA LEU A 7 -10.03 44.60 18.78
C LEU A 7 -10.69 43.58 17.85
N ILE A 8 -10.41 43.70 16.56
CA ILE A 8 -10.79 42.67 15.57
C ILE A 8 -9.84 41.51 15.76
N LEU A 9 -10.29 40.49 16.49
CA LEU A 9 -9.63 39.19 16.56
C LEU A 9 -9.79 38.49 15.22
N PHE A 10 -8.77 38.62 14.36
CA PHE A 10 -8.67 37.88 13.11
C PHE A 10 -8.34 36.43 13.44
N TRP A 11 -9.37 35.58 13.55
CA TRP A 11 -9.22 34.14 13.65
C TRP A 11 -8.67 33.63 12.32
N ILE A 12 -7.35 33.42 12.26
CA ILE A 12 -6.71 32.76 11.14
C ILE A 12 -7.10 31.28 11.22
N PHE A 13 -8.12 30.90 10.45
CA PHE A 13 -8.40 29.51 10.16
C PHE A 13 -7.26 28.95 9.30
N PHE A 14 -6.26 28.37 9.95
CA PHE A 14 -5.32 27.49 9.25
C PHE A 14 -6.08 26.21 8.88
N PRO A 15 -6.26 25.91 7.58
CA PRO A 15 -6.75 24.59 7.20
C PRO A 15 -5.71 23.57 7.65
N LEU A 16 -6.07 22.76 8.64
CA LEU A 16 -5.33 21.54 8.95
C LEU A 16 -5.42 20.66 7.71
N ASN A 17 -4.40 20.70 6.87
CA ASN A 17 -4.21 19.70 5.83
C ASN A 17 -3.98 18.36 6.55
N VAL A 18 -5.05 17.62 6.76
CA VAL A 18 -4.98 16.21 7.14
C VAL A 18 -4.40 15.48 5.93
N PHE A 19 -3.10 15.34 5.90
CA PHE A 19 -2.47 14.40 4.98
C PHE A 19 -3.00 13.01 5.34
N ALA A 20 -3.94 12.52 4.54
CA ALA A 20 -4.30 11.12 4.59
C ALA A 20 -3.02 10.33 4.29
N SER A 21 -2.45 9.69 5.30
CA SER A 21 -1.28 8.84 5.10
C SER A 21 -1.69 7.70 4.18
N ASP A 22 -1.08 7.66 3.02
CA ASP A 22 -1.27 6.58 2.07
C ASP A 22 -0.94 5.24 2.74
N THR A 23 -1.94 4.41 2.94
CA THR A 23 -1.78 3.14 3.65
C THR A 23 -1.83 2.00 2.66
N PHE A 24 -0.81 1.15 2.67
CA PHE A 24 -0.85 -0.10 1.92
C PHE A 24 -1.67 -1.17 2.66
N LEU A 25 -2.42 -1.93 1.87
CA LEU A 25 -3.20 -3.09 2.30
C LEU A 25 -2.89 -4.26 1.37
N SER A 26 -3.22 -5.47 1.77
CA SER A 26 -3.13 -6.66 0.91
C SER A 26 -4.49 -7.29 0.71
N LEU A 27 -4.69 -7.89 -0.47
CA LEU A 27 -5.88 -8.68 -0.75
C LEU A 27 -5.90 -9.95 0.12
N LYS A 28 -7.02 -10.19 0.78
CA LYS A 28 -7.20 -11.31 1.71
C LYS A 28 -7.56 -12.62 1.00
N LYS A 29 -8.11 -12.54 -0.21
CA LYS A 29 -8.67 -13.67 -0.97
C LYS A 29 -8.08 -13.76 -2.36
N ASN A 30 -8.18 -14.95 -2.98
CA ASN A 30 -7.78 -15.16 -4.39
C ASN A 30 -8.72 -14.49 -5.40
N LYS A 31 -9.96 -14.18 -4.99
CA LYS A 31 -10.94 -13.49 -5.82
C LYS A 31 -11.49 -12.31 -5.04
N VAL A 32 -11.25 -11.10 -5.51
CA VAL A 32 -11.67 -9.86 -4.88
C VAL A 32 -12.37 -8.96 -5.89
N ASN A 33 -13.63 -8.63 -5.61
CA ASN A 33 -14.43 -7.76 -6.45
C ASN A 33 -14.04 -6.29 -6.20
N VAL A 34 -13.74 -5.59 -7.28
CA VAL A 34 -13.52 -4.15 -7.30
C VAL A 34 -14.72 -3.49 -7.97
N ARG A 35 -15.34 -2.52 -7.29
CA ARG A 35 -16.57 -1.86 -7.74
C ARG A 35 -16.29 -0.44 -8.21
N TYR A 36 -17.21 0.11 -8.98
CA TYR A 36 -17.15 1.50 -9.43
C TYR A 36 -17.34 2.51 -8.29
N GLY A 37 -17.99 2.12 -7.19
CA GLY A 37 -18.27 2.98 -6.06
C GLY A 37 -18.30 2.23 -4.72
N PRO A 38 -18.42 2.99 -3.60
CA PRO A 38 -18.34 2.47 -2.24
C PRO A 38 -19.66 1.89 -1.73
N GLY A 39 -20.14 0.82 -2.35
CA GLY A 39 -21.37 0.13 -1.97
C GLY A 39 -21.59 -1.12 -2.80
N PHE A 40 -22.42 -2.04 -2.30
CA PHE A 40 -22.77 -3.27 -3.01
C PHE A 40 -23.73 -3.03 -4.19
N GLU A 41 -24.43 -1.91 -4.19
CA GLU A 41 -25.30 -1.43 -5.29
C GLU A 41 -24.51 -1.02 -6.54
N TYR A 42 -23.22 -0.67 -6.39
CA TYR A 42 -22.37 -0.35 -7.53
C TYR A 42 -21.92 -1.61 -8.25
N PRO A 43 -21.92 -1.61 -9.59
CA PRO A 43 -21.50 -2.77 -10.37
C PRO A 43 -20.01 -3.08 -10.18
N ILE A 44 -19.66 -4.34 -10.40
CA ILE A 44 -18.27 -4.79 -10.40
C ILE A 44 -17.56 -4.20 -11.62
N LYS A 45 -16.45 -3.51 -11.37
CA LYS A 45 -15.60 -2.92 -12.41
C LYS A 45 -14.63 -3.95 -12.98
N TYR A 46 -13.97 -4.71 -12.10
CA TYR A 46 -13.08 -5.83 -12.40
C TYR A 46 -12.86 -6.69 -11.16
N ILE A 47 -12.17 -7.81 -11.35
CA ILE A 47 -11.90 -8.78 -10.29
C ILE A 47 -10.40 -9.04 -10.22
N TYR A 48 -9.81 -8.87 -9.04
CA TYR A 48 -8.47 -9.38 -8.78
C TYR A 48 -8.51 -10.88 -8.51
N LYS A 49 -7.53 -11.60 -9.08
CA LYS A 49 -7.39 -13.06 -8.90
C LYS A 49 -6.06 -13.44 -8.25
N LYS A 50 -5.56 -12.60 -7.34
CA LYS A 50 -4.26 -12.84 -6.70
C LYS A 50 -4.31 -12.46 -5.22
N ILE A 51 -4.25 -13.46 -4.35
CA ILE A 51 -4.11 -13.24 -2.91
C ILE A 51 -2.79 -12.50 -2.58
N ASN A 52 -2.78 -11.75 -1.50
CA ASN A 52 -1.63 -10.98 -1.02
C ASN A 52 -1.15 -9.87 -1.97
N LEU A 53 -1.91 -9.54 -3.02
CA LEU A 53 -1.57 -8.40 -3.87
C LEU A 53 -1.57 -7.12 -3.03
N PRO A 54 -0.45 -6.37 -2.96
CA PRO A 54 -0.42 -5.10 -2.25
C PRO A 54 -1.09 -4.01 -3.08
N ILE A 55 -1.99 -3.28 -2.45
CA ILE A 55 -2.73 -2.16 -3.02
C ILE A 55 -2.64 -0.96 -2.08
N LYS A 56 -2.74 0.24 -2.63
CA LYS A 56 -2.68 1.48 -1.88
C LYS A 56 -4.09 2.00 -1.64
N GLN A 57 -4.45 2.22 -0.38
CA GLN A 57 -5.68 2.91 -0.01
C GLN A 57 -5.47 4.41 -0.23
N ILE A 58 -6.36 5.04 -0.99
CA ILE A 58 -6.35 6.47 -1.25
C ILE A 58 -7.53 7.21 -0.62
N ASP A 59 -8.60 6.50 -0.28
CA ASP A 59 -9.77 7.05 0.39
C ASP A 59 -10.57 5.95 1.09
N LYS A 60 -11.49 6.33 1.97
CA LYS A 60 -12.40 5.43 2.67
C LYS A 60 -13.79 6.04 2.80
N LYS A 61 -14.81 5.20 2.63
CA LYS A 61 -16.20 5.54 2.92
C LYS A 61 -16.88 4.34 3.55
N GLU A 62 -17.32 4.47 4.81
CA GLU A 62 -17.94 3.38 5.57
C GLU A 62 -17.07 2.10 5.54
N ASN A 63 -17.63 0.98 5.08
CA ASN A 63 -16.94 -0.31 4.98
C ASN A 63 -16.22 -0.52 3.63
N PHE A 64 -16.08 0.52 2.82
CA PHE A 64 -15.35 0.45 1.56
C PHE A 64 -14.06 1.26 1.59
N ARG A 65 -13.07 0.79 0.85
CA ARG A 65 -11.79 1.46 0.61
C ARG A 65 -11.64 1.74 -0.86
N ARG A 66 -11.39 2.99 -1.21
CA ARG A 66 -10.95 3.35 -2.55
C ARG A 66 -9.46 3.06 -2.64
N ILE A 67 -9.10 2.28 -3.63
CA ILE A 67 -7.72 1.77 -3.81
C ILE A 67 -7.19 2.09 -5.19
N ILE A 68 -5.86 2.07 -5.29
CA ILE A 68 -5.15 1.96 -6.55
C ILE A 68 -4.13 0.81 -6.48
N ASP A 69 -3.86 0.19 -7.61
CA ASP A 69 -2.79 -0.81 -7.75
C ASP A 69 -1.53 -0.21 -8.38
N LEU A 70 -0.49 -1.04 -8.51
CA LEU A 70 0.79 -0.64 -9.13
C LEU A 70 0.66 -0.11 -10.56
N LYS A 71 -0.41 -0.48 -11.28
CA LYS A 71 -0.69 -0.05 -12.66
C LYS A 71 -1.68 1.11 -12.74
N ASN A 72 -1.97 1.76 -11.59
CA ASN A 72 -2.95 2.85 -11.44
C ASN A 72 -4.41 2.46 -11.73
N ASN A 73 -4.76 1.17 -11.71
CA ASN A 73 -6.15 0.76 -11.73
C ASN A 73 -6.79 1.10 -10.39
N SER A 74 -7.96 1.74 -10.41
CA SER A 74 -8.65 2.19 -9.21
C SER A 74 -10.07 1.64 -9.11
N GLY A 75 -10.58 1.60 -7.89
CA GLY A 75 -11.96 1.23 -7.58
C GLY A 75 -12.16 1.05 -6.09
N CYS A 76 -13.32 0.51 -5.72
CA CYS A 76 -13.72 0.34 -4.33
C CYS A 76 -13.80 -1.14 -3.94
N ILE A 77 -13.21 -1.48 -2.80
CA ILE A 77 -13.19 -2.83 -2.24
C ILE A 77 -13.79 -2.78 -0.83
N HIS A 78 -14.63 -3.76 -0.49
CA HIS A 78 -15.15 -3.93 0.86
C HIS A 78 -14.05 -4.41 1.81
N VAL A 79 -14.01 -3.88 3.03
CA VAL A 79 -12.95 -4.17 4.03
C VAL A 79 -12.81 -5.65 4.37
N SER A 80 -13.86 -6.45 4.26
CA SER A 80 -13.80 -7.90 4.51
C SER A 80 -12.87 -8.65 3.55
N GLN A 81 -12.53 -8.06 2.42
CA GLN A 81 -11.64 -8.63 1.40
C GLN A 81 -10.19 -8.12 1.52
N LEU A 82 -9.93 -7.29 2.52
CA LEU A 82 -8.65 -6.63 2.75
C LEU A 82 -8.04 -7.08 4.08
N LYS A 83 -6.73 -6.98 4.18
CA LYS A 83 -5.96 -7.22 5.40
C LYS A 83 -4.77 -6.27 5.47
N LYS A 84 -4.09 -6.24 6.63
CA LYS A 84 -2.82 -5.55 6.79
C LYS A 84 -1.84 -6.01 5.70
N VAL A 85 -1.07 -5.08 5.14
CA VAL A 85 -0.09 -5.39 4.10
C VAL A 85 0.93 -6.42 4.60
N ASN A 86 1.16 -7.45 3.78
CA ASN A 86 2.09 -8.55 4.09
C ASN A 86 2.97 -8.92 2.89
N SER A 87 3.04 -8.04 1.91
CA SER A 87 3.79 -8.30 0.67
C SER A 87 4.30 -7.01 0.05
N LEU A 88 5.30 -7.15 -0.79
CA LEU A 88 5.78 -6.07 -1.65
C LEU A 88 5.97 -6.57 -3.09
N ILE A 89 6.02 -5.62 -4.03
CA ILE A 89 6.29 -5.90 -5.45
C ILE A 89 7.47 -5.04 -5.88
N PRO A 90 8.60 -5.65 -6.32
CA PRO A 90 9.70 -4.91 -6.92
C PRO A 90 9.24 -4.20 -8.21
N ARG A 91 9.60 -2.95 -8.36
CA ARG A 91 9.40 -2.18 -9.60
C ARG A 91 10.55 -2.34 -10.60
N VAL A 92 11.65 -2.90 -10.13
CA VAL A 92 12.86 -3.24 -10.90
C VAL A 92 13.30 -4.64 -10.54
N ASP A 93 14.09 -5.29 -11.39
CA ASP A 93 14.69 -6.58 -11.06
C ASP A 93 15.59 -6.45 -9.84
N LYS A 94 15.54 -7.43 -8.95
CA LYS A 94 16.32 -7.46 -7.70
C LYS A 94 17.07 -8.76 -7.53
N ILE A 95 18.08 -8.71 -6.70
CA ILE A 95 18.76 -9.93 -6.22
C ILE A 95 18.22 -10.28 -4.83
N LEU A 96 17.90 -11.53 -4.64
CA LEU A 96 17.58 -12.12 -3.34
C LEU A 96 18.90 -12.57 -2.70
N PHE A 97 19.17 -12.07 -1.49
CA PHE A 97 20.39 -12.36 -0.76
C PHE A 97 20.13 -13.28 0.45
N SER A 98 21.16 -13.97 0.89
CA SER A 98 21.11 -14.81 2.10
C SER A 98 21.01 -13.99 3.41
N GLY A 99 21.43 -12.73 3.39
CA GLY A 99 21.41 -11.80 4.53
C GLY A 99 21.09 -10.35 4.10
N PRO A 100 20.85 -9.47 5.05
CA PRO A 100 20.44 -8.08 4.79
C PRO A 100 21.63 -7.18 4.43
N THR A 101 22.43 -7.58 3.48
CA THR A 101 23.60 -6.84 2.97
C THR A 101 23.95 -7.26 1.55
N ASN A 102 24.44 -6.31 0.77
CA ASN A 102 24.94 -6.57 -0.59
C ASN A 102 26.19 -7.48 -0.64
N PHE A 103 26.83 -7.71 0.49
CA PHE A 103 28.00 -8.57 0.61
C PHE A 103 27.64 -10.02 0.93
N SER A 104 26.38 -10.29 1.27
CA SER A 104 25.91 -11.65 1.50
C SER A 104 25.76 -12.43 0.20
N LYS A 105 25.65 -13.75 0.29
CA LYS A 105 25.55 -14.63 -0.86
C LYS A 105 24.26 -14.35 -1.66
N PRO A 106 24.34 -14.10 -2.98
CA PRO A 106 23.17 -14.02 -3.83
C PRO A 106 22.54 -15.42 -3.99
N LEU A 107 21.21 -15.49 -3.86
CA LEU A 107 20.45 -16.75 -3.92
C LEU A 107 19.68 -16.90 -5.23
N ALA A 108 19.07 -15.80 -5.71
CA ALA A 108 18.25 -15.81 -6.90
C ALA A 108 18.08 -14.39 -7.47
N LYS A 109 17.75 -14.32 -8.76
CA LYS A 109 17.25 -13.10 -9.39
C LYS A 109 15.72 -13.06 -9.26
N ILE A 110 15.19 -11.95 -8.81
CA ILE A 110 13.76 -11.68 -8.70
C ILE A 110 13.37 -10.69 -9.79
N GLU A 111 12.50 -11.11 -10.67
CA GLU A 111 11.97 -10.22 -11.72
C GLU A 111 11.00 -9.20 -11.13
N LYS A 112 11.01 -8.01 -11.70
CA LYS A 112 10.03 -6.96 -11.38
C LYS A 112 8.60 -7.47 -11.53
N GLY A 113 7.69 -6.97 -10.70
CA GLY A 113 6.27 -7.33 -10.74
C GLY A 113 5.90 -8.59 -9.97
N ARG A 114 6.85 -9.32 -9.41
CA ARG A 114 6.59 -10.51 -8.59
C ARG A 114 6.14 -10.13 -7.18
N VAL A 115 5.09 -10.75 -6.69
CA VAL A 115 4.63 -10.57 -5.30
C VAL A 115 5.55 -11.35 -4.37
N LEU A 116 6.18 -10.64 -3.44
CA LEU A 116 7.05 -11.19 -2.41
C LEU A 116 6.37 -11.09 -1.05
N LEU A 117 6.20 -12.21 -0.35
CA LEU A 117 5.63 -12.24 0.99
C LEU A 117 6.67 -11.77 2.01
N ILE A 118 6.33 -10.74 2.78
CA ILE A 118 7.18 -10.18 3.82
C ILE A 118 7.09 -11.07 5.06
N GLN A 119 8.24 -11.47 5.58
CA GLN A 119 8.36 -12.15 6.87
C GLN A 119 8.73 -11.17 7.99
N ASN A 120 9.76 -10.37 7.76
CA ASN A 120 10.17 -9.26 8.61
C ASN A 120 11.02 -8.27 7.82
N CYS A 121 11.09 -7.04 8.29
CA CYS A 121 11.93 -6.00 7.72
C CYS A 121 12.87 -5.44 8.77
N ASN A 122 14.07 -5.05 8.32
CA ASN A 122 15.11 -4.45 9.13
C ASN A 122 15.74 -3.31 8.31
N ASP A 123 15.53 -2.07 8.70
CA ASP A 123 15.95 -0.87 7.98
C ASP A 123 15.53 -0.93 6.49
N ASP A 124 16.51 -0.92 5.59
CA ASP A 124 16.30 -0.92 4.13
C ASP A 124 16.11 -2.30 3.51
N TRP A 125 16.00 -3.34 4.33
CA TRP A 125 15.91 -4.71 3.90
C TRP A 125 14.68 -5.41 4.43
N CYS A 126 14.06 -6.25 3.60
CA CYS A 126 13.01 -7.18 4.04
C CYS A 126 13.38 -8.62 3.72
N LYS A 127 13.16 -9.49 4.72
CA LYS A 127 13.16 -10.94 4.51
C LYS A 127 11.84 -11.33 3.87
N VAL A 128 11.93 -11.95 2.71
CA VAL A 128 10.77 -12.28 1.88
C VAL A 128 10.78 -13.74 1.46
N LYS A 129 9.60 -14.22 1.10
CA LYS A 129 9.39 -15.55 0.52
C LYS A 129 8.66 -15.41 -0.81
N THR A 130 9.13 -16.16 -1.81
CA THR A 130 8.46 -16.31 -3.11
C THR A 130 8.72 -17.70 -3.67
N GLY A 131 7.65 -18.48 -3.92
CA GLY A 131 7.78 -19.88 -4.29
C GLY A 131 8.60 -20.66 -3.24
N ASN A 132 9.65 -21.34 -3.70
CA ASN A 132 10.57 -22.09 -2.84
C ASN A 132 11.76 -21.26 -2.33
N PHE A 133 11.87 -20.00 -2.74
CA PHE A 133 12.97 -19.12 -2.36
C PHE A 133 12.61 -18.29 -1.14
N LYS A 134 13.60 -18.11 -0.26
CA LYS A 134 13.51 -17.28 0.93
C LYS A 134 14.82 -16.53 1.11
N GLY A 135 14.76 -15.24 1.37
CA GLY A 135 15.97 -14.43 1.56
C GLY A 135 15.63 -12.95 1.72
N TRP A 136 16.63 -12.11 1.55
CA TRP A 136 16.56 -10.68 1.80
C TRP A 136 16.63 -9.88 0.50
N VAL A 137 15.78 -8.87 0.40
CA VAL A 137 15.77 -7.88 -0.69
C VAL A 137 15.79 -6.46 -0.14
N LYS A 138 16.44 -5.54 -0.88
CA LYS A 138 16.30 -4.10 -0.59
C LYS A 138 14.89 -3.63 -0.91
N ILE A 139 14.34 -2.76 -0.05
CA ILE A 139 12.98 -2.23 -0.20
C ILE A 139 12.87 -1.08 -1.19
N GLU A 140 13.97 -0.38 -1.50
CA GLU A 140 13.96 0.70 -2.49
C GLU A 140 13.33 0.24 -3.81
N ASN A 141 12.63 1.13 -4.51
CA ASN A 141 11.92 0.80 -5.75
C ASN A 141 10.98 -0.40 -5.61
N SER A 142 10.26 -0.47 -4.50
CA SER A 142 9.22 -1.46 -4.24
C SER A 142 7.87 -0.80 -4.01
N TRP A 143 6.81 -1.52 -4.36
CA TRP A 143 5.42 -1.19 -4.08
C TRP A 143 4.91 -2.04 -2.92
N GLY A 144 4.09 -1.49 -2.04
CA GLY A 144 3.52 -2.22 -0.90
C GLY A 144 4.22 -1.91 0.43
N ILE A 145 5.24 -1.07 0.43
CA ILE A 145 5.97 -0.62 1.60
C ILE A 145 6.29 0.87 1.47
N ASN A 146 6.28 1.60 2.57
CA ASN A 146 6.63 3.02 2.65
C ASN A 146 8.10 3.19 3.00
#